data_7b4b8b0427afc5cdf52386466305ff9a
#
_entry.id   7b4b8b0427afc5cdf52386466305ff9a
#
_cell.length_a   1.000
_cell.length_b   1.000
_cell.length_c   1.000
_cell.angle_alpha   90.00
_cell.angle_beta   90.00
_cell.angle_gamma   90.00
#
_symmetry.space_group_name_H-M   'P 1'
#
loop_
_entity.id
_entity.type
_entity.pdbx_description
1 polymer ?
#
loop_
_entity_poly.entity_id
_entity_poly.type
_entity_poly.pdbx_seq_one_letter_code
_entity_poly.pdbx_strand_id
1 'polypeptide(L)'
;KRTFLELVKVVVGTVLANIWFLLPMLDMMLADQYRYSNNSGVYIQDRGILGAQIFFTMQNAGSNSKFQELGMVDTEPIYIGVAVLLGVIVYFAIRNREKEQDPAHDKAAKVAFILGCVAIAVSTYYFPWNALKEANSVLELLTTMIQFPTRLTTIAAIAMTLVACTAGHWMLRWKDKVAKAIFLVAVCGGCIFFSMYQTN
;
A
#
# COMPACT_ATOMS: atom_id res chain seq x y z
N LYS A 1 4.61 18.01 22.54
CA LYS A 1 3.77 19.17 22.16
C LYS A 1 4.28 19.87 20.88
N ARG A 2 5.59 20.15 20.74
CA ARG A 2 6.16 20.82 19.56
C ARG A 2 5.96 20.03 18.26
N THR A 3 6.21 18.72 18.32
CA THR A 3 6.02 17.81 17.18
C THR A 3 4.56 17.73 16.70
N PHE A 4 3.61 17.79 17.65
CA PHE A 4 2.18 17.81 17.34
C PHE A 4 1.77 19.08 16.61
N LEU A 5 2.26 20.24 17.06
CA LEU A 5 1.99 21.53 16.42
C LEU A 5 2.57 21.58 15.00
N GLU A 6 3.76 21.02 14.77
CA GLU A 6 4.34 20.94 13.43
C GLU A 6 3.52 20.01 12.53
N LEU A 7 3.02 18.89 13.06
CA LEU A 7 2.13 18.01 12.32
C LEU A 7 0.83 18.72 11.91
N VAL A 8 0.22 19.46 12.83
CA VAL A 8 -1.00 20.24 12.56
C VAL A 8 -0.74 21.29 11.46
N LYS A 9 0.39 21.99 11.50
CA LYS A 9 0.76 22.95 10.44
C LYS A 9 0.88 22.27 9.07
N VAL A 10 1.51 21.09 9.01
CA VAL A 10 1.64 20.31 7.77
C VAL A 10 0.26 19.92 7.25
N VAL A 11 -0.62 19.40 8.10
CA VAL A 11 -1.99 19.02 7.72
C VAL A 11 -2.76 20.23 7.18
N VAL A 12 -2.76 21.34 7.92
CA VAL A 12 -3.44 22.58 7.51
C VAL A 12 -2.85 23.10 6.18
N GLY A 13 -1.53 23.12 6.05
CA GLY A 13 -0.87 23.53 4.81
C GLY A 13 -1.24 22.65 3.63
N THR A 14 -1.33 21.34 3.84
CA THR A 14 -1.75 20.38 2.79
C THR A 14 -3.20 20.61 2.39
N VAL A 15 -4.11 20.83 3.34
CA VAL A 15 -5.52 21.14 3.04
C VAL A 15 -5.63 22.44 2.27
N LEU A 16 -4.93 23.51 2.70
CA LEU A 16 -4.94 24.80 2.01
C LEU A 16 -4.36 24.71 0.59
N ALA A 17 -3.29 23.95 0.40
CA ALA A 17 -2.69 23.75 -0.91
C ALA A 17 -3.61 22.98 -1.89
N ASN A 18 -4.50 22.15 -1.36
CA ASN A 18 -5.46 21.37 -2.14
C ASN A 18 -6.88 21.95 -2.15
N ILE A 19 -7.09 23.13 -1.59
CA ILE A 19 -8.43 23.72 -1.40
C ILE A 19 -9.16 23.93 -2.73
N TRP A 20 -8.43 24.27 -3.78
CA TRP A 20 -8.95 24.42 -5.14
C TRP A 20 -9.56 23.16 -5.71
N PHE A 21 -9.13 22.00 -5.25
CA PHE A 21 -9.68 20.69 -5.60
C PHE A 21 -10.75 20.24 -4.58
N LEU A 22 -10.49 20.43 -3.30
CA LEU A 22 -11.36 19.98 -2.22
C LEU A 22 -12.70 20.73 -2.18
N LEU A 23 -12.71 22.05 -2.45
CA LEU A 23 -13.94 22.83 -2.43
C LEU A 23 -14.94 22.39 -3.51
N PRO A 24 -14.57 22.32 -4.80
CA PRO A 24 -15.49 21.82 -5.83
C PRO A 24 -15.94 20.38 -5.55
N MET A 25 -15.03 19.52 -5.04
CA MET A 25 -15.38 18.15 -4.70
C MET A 25 -16.42 18.09 -3.57
N LEU A 26 -16.26 18.91 -2.53
CA LEU A 26 -17.24 19.01 -1.42
C LEU A 26 -18.58 19.58 -1.90
N ASP A 27 -18.55 20.62 -2.73
CA ASP A 27 -19.76 21.22 -3.30
C ASP A 27 -20.52 20.20 -4.14
N MET A 28 -19.82 19.47 -4.99
CA MET A 28 -20.40 18.37 -5.76
C MET A 28 -20.94 17.23 -4.88
N MET A 29 -20.25 16.89 -3.79
CA MET A 29 -20.72 15.85 -2.85
C MET A 29 -21.97 16.29 -2.06
N LEU A 30 -22.13 17.59 -1.82
CA LEU A 30 -23.28 18.14 -1.09
C LEU A 30 -24.48 18.44 -2.00
N ALA A 31 -24.22 18.82 -3.27
CA ALA A 31 -25.24 19.21 -4.22
C ALA A 31 -25.91 18.03 -4.93
N ASP A 32 -25.16 16.96 -5.22
CA ASP A 32 -25.65 15.81 -5.96
C ASP A 32 -25.68 14.53 -5.11
N GLN A 33 -26.78 13.80 -5.20
CA GLN A 33 -26.82 12.40 -4.78
C GLN A 33 -26.00 11.58 -5.79
N TYR A 34 -24.70 11.51 -5.56
CA TYR A 34 -23.82 10.75 -6.44
C TYR A 34 -24.31 9.32 -6.57
N ARG A 35 -24.39 8.85 -7.82
CA ARG A 35 -24.74 7.47 -8.17
C ARG A 35 -23.86 6.43 -7.44
N TYR A 36 -22.64 6.84 -7.04
CA TYR A 36 -21.72 6.01 -6.26
C TYR A 36 -22.03 5.96 -4.76
N SER A 37 -22.63 6.98 -4.17
CA SER A 37 -23.07 6.95 -2.76
C SER A 37 -24.33 6.10 -2.57
N ASN A 38 -25.14 5.97 -3.61
CA ASN A 38 -26.37 5.17 -3.62
C ASN A 38 -26.18 3.74 -4.17
N ASN A 39 -24.96 3.33 -4.53
CA ASN A 39 -24.68 1.96 -4.94
C ASN A 39 -24.66 1.04 -3.70
N SER A 40 -25.84 0.86 -3.12
CA SER A 40 -26.11 -0.07 -2.03
C SER A 40 -25.86 -1.55 -2.38
N GLY A 41 -25.52 -1.85 -3.63
CA GLY A 41 -25.33 -3.22 -4.13
C GLY A 41 -23.88 -3.70 -4.19
N VAL A 42 -22.90 -2.84 -4.02
CA VAL A 42 -21.46 -3.27 -4.07
C VAL A 42 -20.88 -3.20 -2.68
N TYR A 43 -20.61 -4.36 -2.12
CA TYR A 43 -19.94 -4.48 -0.83
C TYR A 43 -18.49 -4.04 -0.95
N ILE A 44 -18.03 -3.22 0.00
CA ILE A 44 -16.63 -2.77 0.07
C ILE A 44 -15.67 -3.97 0.16
N GLN A 45 -16.09 -5.03 0.83
CA GLN A 45 -15.32 -6.25 0.98
C GLN A 45 -14.99 -6.92 -0.35
N ASP A 46 -15.91 -6.87 -1.33
CA ASP A 46 -15.73 -7.47 -2.65
C ASP A 46 -14.68 -6.72 -3.51
N ARG A 47 -14.31 -5.52 -3.07
CA ARG A 47 -13.25 -4.71 -3.67
C ARG A 47 -11.89 -4.86 -2.99
N GLY A 48 -11.80 -5.76 -2.00
CA GLY A 48 -10.53 -6.11 -1.35
C GLY A 48 -9.65 -6.96 -2.25
N ILE A 49 -8.32 -6.86 -2.06
CA ILE A 49 -7.36 -7.68 -2.79
C ILE A 49 -7.25 -9.09 -2.21
N LEU A 50 -7.01 -10.07 -3.07
CA LEU A 50 -6.62 -11.40 -2.63
C LEU A 50 -5.12 -11.44 -2.30
N GLY A 51 -4.74 -12.28 -1.34
CA GLY A 51 -3.35 -12.38 -0.89
C GLY A 51 -2.33 -12.61 -2.01
N ALA A 52 -2.69 -13.39 -3.03
CA ALA A 52 -1.83 -13.62 -4.19
C ALA A 52 -1.54 -12.35 -5.01
N GLN A 53 -2.49 -11.41 -5.09
CA GLN A 53 -2.33 -10.16 -5.83
C GLN A 53 -1.31 -9.20 -5.20
N ILE A 54 -1.00 -9.36 -3.92
CA ILE A 54 0.03 -8.56 -3.23
C ILE A 54 1.41 -8.86 -3.81
N PHE A 55 1.64 -10.10 -4.20
CA PHE A 55 2.95 -10.62 -4.63
C PHE A 55 3.10 -10.66 -6.14
N PHE A 56 2.01 -10.90 -6.85
CA PHE A 56 2.03 -11.12 -8.29
C PHE A 56 1.09 -10.17 -9.02
N THR A 57 1.53 -9.67 -10.17
CA THR A 57 0.64 -9.11 -11.17
C THR A 57 -0.25 -10.24 -11.70
N MET A 58 -1.46 -10.30 -11.24
CA MET A 58 -2.46 -11.12 -11.92
C MET A 58 -2.98 -10.27 -13.09
N GLN A 59 -2.58 -10.60 -14.30
CA GLN A 59 -3.17 -10.01 -15.49
C GLN A 59 -4.67 -10.25 -15.49
N ASN A 60 -5.40 -9.23 -15.94
CA ASN A 60 -6.82 -9.34 -16.18
C ASN A 60 -7.05 -10.44 -17.22
N ALA A 61 -7.43 -11.63 -16.80
CA ALA A 61 -7.70 -12.76 -17.68
C ALA A 61 -9.05 -12.58 -18.41
N GLY A 62 -9.37 -11.37 -18.84
CA GLY A 62 -10.57 -11.06 -19.62
C GLY A 62 -11.88 -11.33 -18.87
N SER A 63 -12.99 -11.04 -19.53
CA SER A 63 -14.36 -11.11 -18.98
C SER A 63 -14.87 -12.51 -18.56
N ASN A 64 -14.05 -13.54 -18.66
CA ASN A 64 -14.43 -14.94 -18.37
C ASN A 64 -13.71 -15.52 -17.17
N SER A 65 -13.11 -14.71 -16.32
CA SER A 65 -12.31 -15.26 -15.27
C SER A 65 -13.17 -15.72 -14.10
N LYS A 66 -12.80 -16.86 -13.52
CA LYS A 66 -13.26 -17.32 -12.21
C LYS A 66 -13.10 -16.26 -11.10
N PHE A 67 -12.38 -15.19 -11.37
CA PHE A 67 -12.23 -14.03 -10.50
C PHE A 67 -13.52 -13.19 -10.41
N GLN A 68 -14.34 -13.16 -11.45
CA GLN A 68 -15.69 -12.54 -11.35
C GLN A 68 -16.61 -13.34 -10.44
N GLU A 69 -16.48 -14.68 -10.44
CA GLU A 69 -17.20 -15.56 -9.50
C GLU A 69 -16.74 -15.36 -8.06
N LEU A 70 -15.50 -14.92 -7.85
CA LEU A 70 -14.94 -14.57 -6.56
C LEU A 70 -15.22 -13.10 -6.15
N GLY A 71 -16.05 -12.38 -6.92
CA GLY A 71 -16.41 -10.99 -6.62
C GLY A 71 -15.37 -9.93 -7.01
N MET A 72 -14.31 -10.32 -7.74
CA MET A 72 -13.26 -9.40 -8.18
C MET A 72 -13.66 -8.72 -9.50
N VAL A 73 -14.35 -7.61 -9.41
CA VAL A 73 -14.91 -6.90 -10.58
C VAL A 73 -13.86 -6.08 -11.33
N ASP A 74 -12.80 -5.62 -10.67
CA ASP A 74 -11.75 -4.79 -11.28
C ASP A 74 -10.37 -5.34 -10.94
N THR A 75 -9.72 -5.90 -11.93
CA THR A 75 -8.37 -6.45 -11.82
C THR A 75 -7.33 -5.41 -12.24
N GLU A 76 -7.28 -4.29 -11.54
CA GLU A 76 -6.12 -3.42 -11.67
C GLU A 76 -4.88 -4.12 -11.10
N PRO A 77 -3.70 -3.97 -11.72
CA PRO A 77 -2.47 -4.57 -11.22
C PRO A 77 -2.04 -3.87 -9.92
N ILE A 78 -2.55 -4.40 -8.80
CA ILE A 78 -2.29 -3.86 -7.46
C ILE A 78 -1.27 -4.78 -6.80
N TYR A 79 0.01 -4.41 -6.84
CA TYR A 79 1.07 -5.20 -6.21
C TYR A 79 2.14 -4.30 -5.59
N ILE A 80 2.84 -4.84 -4.59
CA ILE A 80 3.92 -4.12 -3.89
C ILE A 80 5.23 -4.16 -4.69
N GLY A 81 5.37 -5.10 -5.61
CA GLY A 81 6.58 -5.30 -6.41
C GLY A 81 7.58 -6.26 -5.76
N VAL A 82 8.06 -7.22 -6.57
CA VAL A 82 9.00 -8.26 -6.11
C VAL A 82 10.31 -7.66 -5.61
N ALA A 83 10.81 -6.61 -6.24
CA ALA A 83 12.03 -5.95 -5.81
C ALA A 83 11.92 -5.39 -4.38
N VAL A 84 10.76 -4.81 -4.04
CA VAL A 84 10.47 -4.30 -2.69
C VAL A 84 10.39 -5.45 -1.70
N LEU A 85 9.72 -6.55 -2.06
CA LEU A 85 9.61 -7.74 -1.20
C LEU A 85 10.98 -8.38 -0.96
N LEU A 86 11.82 -8.49 -2.00
CA LEU A 86 13.21 -8.94 -1.84
C LEU A 86 14.00 -8.02 -0.89
N GLY A 87 13.83 -6.71 -1.02
CA GLY A 87 14.44 -5.75 -0.09
C GLY A 87 13.98 -5.95 1.35
N VAL A 88 12.70 -6.23 1.58
CA VAL A 88 12.16 -6.54 2.91
C VAL A 88 12.76 -7.85 3.46
N ILE A 89 12.87 -8.89 2.64
CA ILE A 89 13.49 -10.17 3.02
C ILE A 89 14.95 -9.93 3.41
N VAL A 90 15.70 -9.19 2.59
CA VAL A 90 17.11 -8.85 2.87
C VAL A 90 17.21 -8.05 4.17
N TYR A 91 16.31 -7.08 4.41
CA TYR A 91 16.29 -6.35 5.68
C TYR A 91 16.27 -7.29 6.88
N PHE A 92 15.35 -8.24 6.92
CA PHE A 92 15.27 -9.19 8.04
C PHE A 92 16.48 -10.12 8.13
N ALA A 93 17.04 -10.52 6.99
CA ALA A 93 18.22 -11.39 6.95
C ALA A 93 19.47 -10.72 7.56
N ILE A 94 19.67 -9.42 7.30
CA ILE A 94 20.88 -8.70 7.75
C ILE A 94 20.66 -7.89 9.02
N ARG A 95 19.44 -7.65 9.43
CA ARG A 95 19.05 -6.79 10.54
C ARG A 95 19.79 -7.09 11.84
N ASN A 96 20.00 -8.36 12.17
CA ASN A 96 20.66 -8.74 13.42
C ASN A 96 22.10 -8.25 13.50
N ARG A 97 22.77 -8.03 12.36
CA ARG A 97 24.13 -7.50 12.29
C ARG A 97 24.16 -5.98 12.31
N GLU A 98 23.18 -5.33 11.67
CA GLU A 98 23.21 -3.90 11.37
C GLU A 98 22.45 -3.02 12.37
N LYS A 99 21.47 -3.59 13.10
CA LYS A 99 20.60 -2.85 14.02
C LYS A 99 21.33 -2.09 15.13
N GLU A 100 22.50 -2.61 15.57
CA GLU A 100 23.30 -1.98 16.62
C GLU A 100 24.13 -0.81 16.09
N GLN A 101 24.53 -0.88 14.82
CA GLN A 101 25.30 0.17 14.15
C GLN A 101 24.42 1.33 13.68
N ASP A 102 23.14 1.07 13.43
CA ASP A 102 22.19 2.05 12.89
C ASP A 102 20.79 1.90 13.49
N PRO A 103 20.65 2.15 14.79
CA PRO A 103 19.39 1.92 15.50
C PRO A 103 18.24 2.84 15.05
N ALA A 104 18.57 4.02 14.51
CA ALA A 104 17.57 4.96 14.04
C ALA A 104 16.83 4.45 12.79
N HIS A 105 17.60 3.96 11.80
CA HIS A 105 17.02 3.37 10.59
C HIS A 105 16.31 2.04 10.89
N ASP A 106 16.83 1.20 11.81
CA ASP A 106 16.12 0.00 12.25
C ASP A 106 14.75 0.31 12.87
N LYS A 107 14.70 1.32 13.74
CA LYS A 107 13.44 1.74 14.36
C LYS A 107 12.44 2.25 13.33
N ALA A 108 12.89 3.09 12.40
CA ALA A 108 12.04 3.62 11.33
C ALA A 108 11.53 2.50 10.41
N ALA A 109 12.41 1.58 10.00
CA ALA A 109 12.05 0.43 9.18
C ALA A 109 11.04 -0.51 9.86
N LYS A 110 11.17 -0.73 11.17
CA LYS A 110 10.18 -1.52 11.93
C LYS A 110 8.80 -0.88 11.93
N VAL A 111 8.74 0.43 12.22
CA VAL A 111 7.47 1.16 12.21
C VAL A 111 6.86 1.12 10.82
N ALA A 112 7.66 1.34 9.78
CA ALA A 112 7.22 1.24 8.39
C ALA A 112 6.73 -0.18 8.05
N PHE A 113 7.45 -1.23 8.48
CA PHE A 113 7.04 -2.61 8.27
C PHE A 113 5.68 -2.92 8.91
N ILE A 114 5.50 -2.52 10.18
CA ILE A 114 4.22 -2.72 10.88
C ILE A 114 3.10 -1.98 10.16
N LEU A 115 3.33 -0.71 9.80
CA LEU A 115 2.34 0.09 9.04
C LEU A 115 2.00 -0.56 7.71
N GLY A 116 3.00 -1.05 6.97
CA GLY A 116 2.81 -1.74 5.71
C GLY A 116 2.01 -3.04 5.87
N CYS A 117 2.31 -3.85 6.89
CA CYS A 117 1.55 -5.07 7.18
C CYS A 117 0.09 -4.76 7.54
N VAL A 118 -0.15 -3.75 8.36
CA VAL A 118 -1.52 -3.32 8.71
C VAL A 118 -2.26 -2.84 7.46
N ALA A 119 -1.62 -2.00 6.63
CA ALA A 119 -2.22 -1.53 5.40
C ALA A 119 -2.54 -2.66 4.42
N ILE A 120 -1.65 -3.68 4.30
CA ILE A 120 -1.92 -4.90 3.52
C ILE A 120 -3.13 -5.63 4.09
N ALA A 121 -3.13 -5.93 5.39
CA ALA A 121 -4.21 -6.68 6.03
C ALA A 121 -5.58 -6.02 5.81
N VAL A 122 -5.63 -4.70 5.99
CA VAL A 122 -6.86 -3.90 5.80
C VAL A 122 -7.25 -3.80 4.33
N SER A 123 -6.31 -3.89 3.39
CA SER A 123 -6.60 -3.88 1.94
C SER A 123 -7.20 -5.19 1.44
N THR A 124 -7.07 -6.29 2.20
CA THR A 124 -7.48 -7.61 1.73
C THR A 124 -8.98 -7.82 1.79
N TYR A 125 -9.48 -8.73 0.93
CA TYR A 125 -10.83 -9.26 0.98
C TYR A 125 -11.18 -9.90 2.34
N TYR A 126 -10.18 -10.43 3.05
CA TYR A 126 -10.36 -11.11 4.33
C TYR A 126 -10.65 -10.16 5.50
N PHE A 127 -10.41 -8.87 5.33
CA PHE A 127 -10.71 -7.89 6.35
C PHE A 127 -12.24 -7.67 6.44
N PRO A 128 -12.84 -7.69 7.63
CA PRO A 128 -14.30 -7.71 7.80
C PRO A 128 -14.95 -6.33 7.58
N TRP A 129 -14.80 -5.77 6.39
CA TRP A 129 -15.35 -4.45 6.04
C TRP A 129 -16.85 -4.34 6.23
N ASN A 130 -17.60 -5.39 5.86
CA ASN A 130 -19.06 -5.38 5.98
C ASN A 130 -19.49 -5.36 7.45
N ALA A 131 -18.84 -6.15 8.32
CA ALA A 131 -19.12 -6.15 9.74
C ALA A 131 -18.81 -4.79 10.38
N LEU A 132 -17.76 -4.11 9.95
CA LEU A 132 -17.45 -2.74 10.40
C LEU A 132 -18.51 -1.74 9.96
N LYS A 133 -18.98 -1.83 8.72
CA LYS A 133 -20.03 -0.94 8.20
C LYS A 133 -21.33 -1.07 9.00
N GLU A 134 -21.69 -2.30 9.39
CA GLU A 134 -22.92 -2.59 10.13
C GLU A 134 -22.83 -2.28 11.62
N ALA A 135 -21.62 -2.15 12.18
CA ALA A 135 -21.43 -2.03 13.61
C ALA A 135 -21.83 -0.64 14.16
N ASN A 136 -21.61 0.46 13.42
CA ASN A 136 -21.87 1.80 13.90
C ASN A 136 -21.94 2.81 12.74
N SER A 137 -22.80 3.82 12.83
CA SER A 137 -22.96 4.89 11.83
C SER A 137 -21.65 5.65 11.52
N VAL A 138 -20.77 5.83 12.50
CA VAL A 138 -19.47 6.48 12.30
C VAL A 138 -18.56 5.57 11.46
N LEU A 139 -18.56 4.27 11.72
CA LEU A 139 -17.79 3.29 10.95
C LEU A 139 -18.38 3.10 9.55
N GLU A 140 -19.69 3.18 9.42
CA GLU A 140 -20.36 3.22 8.11
C GLU A 140 -19.88 4.43 7.28
N LEU A 141 -19.84 5.62 7.86
CA LEU A 141 -19.32 6.81 7.20
C LEU A 141 -17.85 6.65 6.78
N LEU A 142 -17.01 6.16 7.68
CA LEU A 142 -15.59 5.94 7.40
C LEU A 142 -15.38 4.90 6.29
N THR A 143 -16.10 3.79 6.32
CA THR A 143 -16.01 2.75 5.28
C THR A 143 -16.51 3.26 3.94
N THR A 144 -17.56 4.08 3.94
CA THR A 144 -18.08 4.72 2.72
C THR A 144 -17.06 5.70 2.13
N MET A 145 -16.32 6.44 2.96
CA MET A 145 -15.25 7.34 2.49
C MET A 145 -14.07 6.59 1.88
N ILE A 146 -13.73 5.41 2.38
CA ILE A 146 -12.62 4.61 1.85
C ILE A 146 -12.94 4.08 0.46
N GLN A 147 -14.19 3.70 0.17
CA GLN A 147 -14.70 3.17 -1.10
C GLN A 147 -13.93 1.98 -1.70
N PHE A 148 -12.60 2.08 -1.75
CA PHE A 148 -11.69 1.09 -2.34
C PHE A 148 -10.59 0.74 -1.35
N PRO A 149 -10.66 -0.40 -0.65
CA PRO A 149 -9.60 -0.87 0.24
C PRO A 149 -8.25 -0.98 -0.47
N THR A 150 -8.27 -1.23 -1.78
CA THR A 150 -7.08 -1.32 -2.63
C THR A 150 -6.21 -0.06 -2.61
N ARG A 151 -6.78 1.13 -2.32
CA ARG A 151 -6.00 2.37 -2.17
C ARG A 151 -5.00 2.31 -1.02
N LEU A 152 -5.26 1.50 0.00
CA LEU A 152 -4.35 1.31 1.13
C LEU A 152 -3.08 0.53 0.74
N THR A 153 -3.10 -0.19 -0.39
CA THR A 153 -1.89 -0.86 -0.92
C THR A 153 -0.81 0.14 -1.32
N THR A 154 -1.19 1.35 -1.73
CA THR A 154 -0.21 2.43 -1.99
C THR A 154 0.55 2.80 -0.73
N ILE A 155 -0.15 2.89 0.41
CA ILE A 155 0.49 3.14 1.72
C ILE A 155 1.41 1.96 2.08
N ALA A 156 0.94 0.73 1.84
CA ALA A 156 1.74 -0.47 2.06
C ALA A 156 3.01 -0.48 1.18
N ALA A 157 2.88 -0.15 -0.10
CA ALA A 157 4.02 -0.08 -1.03
C ALA A 157 5.05 0.95 -0.60
N ILE A 158 4.62 2.16 -0.21
CA ILE A 158 5.53 3.21 0.30
C ILE A 158 6.22 2.72 1.57
N ALA A 159 5.48 2.18 2.53
CA ALA A 159 6.01 1.69 3.79
C ALA A 159 7.02 0.55 3.59
N MET A 160 6.70 -0.44 2.76
CA MET A 160 7.60 -1.54 2.43
C MET A 160 8.83 -1.08 1.64
N THR A 161 8.68 -0.07 0.78
CA THR A 161 9.83 0.55 0.08
C THR A 161 10.80 1.19 1.07
N LEU A 162 10.33 1.85 2.12
CA LEU A 162 11.21 2.40 3.17
C LEU A 162 12.01 1.30 3.86
N VAL A 163 11.39 0.14 4.13
CA VAL A 163 12.11 -1.02 4.68
C VAL A 163 13.17 -1.53 3.70
N ALA A 164 12.82 -1.68 2.42
CA ALA A 164 13.72 -2.12 1.38
C ALA A 164 14.89 -1.13 1.17
N CYS A 165 14.63 0.17 1.23
CA CYS A 165 15.66 1.21 1.18
C CYS A 165 16.63 1.13 2.36
N THR A 166 16.14 0.80 3.56
CA THR A 166 17.01 0.58 4.73
C THR A 166 17.94 -0.61 4.50
N ALA A 167 17.41 -1.71 3.96
CA ALA A 167 18.24 -2.87 3.58
C ALA A 167 19.30 -2.48 2.52
N GLY A 168 18.89 -1.75 1.49
CA GLY A 168 19.80 -1.24 0.45
C GLY A 168 20.91 -0.35 1.02
N HIS A 169 20.54 0.57 1.93
CA HIS A 169 21.50 1.42 2.62
C HIS A 169 22.54 0.62 3.40
N TRP A 170 22.13 -0.41 4.16
CA TRP A 170 23.04 -1.28 4.88
C TRP A 170 23.91 -2.11 3.94
N MET A 171 23.32 -2.73 2.92
CA MET A 171 24.06 -3.50 1.92
C MET A 171 25.13 -2.68 1.20
N LEU A 172 24.86 -1.42 0.89
CA LEU A 172 25.85 -0.53 0.25
C LEU A 172 27.07 -0.22 1.16
N ARG A 173 26.93 -0.34 2.47
CA ARG A 173 28.05 -0.18 3.44
C ARG A 173 28.91 -1.41 3.58
N TRP A 174 28.45 -2.58 3.18
CA TRP A 174 29.20 -3.82 3.29
C TRP A 174 30.48 -3.76 2.45
N LYS A 175 31.53 -4.41 2.95
CA LYS A 175 32.81 -4.53 2.23
C LYS A 175 32.77 -5.60 1.15
N ASP A 176 31.84 -6.56 1.24
CA ASP A 176 31.70 -7.66 0.30
C ASP A 176 31.09 -7.17 -1.02
N LYS A 177 31.95 -7.07 -2.05
CA LYS A 177 31.57 -6.65 -3.39
C LYS A 177 30.63 -7.64 -4.08
N VAL A 178 30.78 -8.94 -3.79
CA VAL A 178 29.99 -10.01 -4.41
C VAL A 178 28.55 -9.95 -3.90
N ALA A 179 28.36 -9.84 -2.58
CA ALA A 179 27.03 -9.71 -1.98
C ALA A 179 26.29 -8.46 -2.48
N LYS A 180 27.01 -7.32 -2.62
CA LYS A 180 26.44 -6.10 -3.22
C LYS A 180 26.01 -6.30 -4.65
N ALA A 181 26.87 -6.93 -5.47
CA ALA A 181 26.55 -7.15 -6.89
C ALA A 181 25.33 -8.07 -7.04
N ILE A 182 25.26 -9.15 -6.28
CA ILE A 182 24.10 -10.07 -6.28
C ILE A 182 22.82 -9.32 -5.90
N PHE A 183 22.86 -8.51 -4.83
CA PHE A 183 21.71 -7.73 -4.39
C PHE A 183 21.24 -6.73 -5.46
N LEU A 184 22.17 -5.97 -6.05
CA LEU A 184 21.85 -5.00 -7.10
C LEU A 184 21.27 -5.67 -8.34
N VAL A 185 21.88 -6.80 -8.77
CA VAL A 185 21.38 -7.56 -9.92
C VAL A 185 19.98 -8.12 -9.64
N ALA A 186 19.74 -8.65 -8.44
CA ALA A 186 18.42 -9.17 -8.07
C ALA A 186 17.33 -8.07 -8.04
N VAL A 187 17.65 -6.91 -7.46
CA VAL A 187 16.71 -5.78 -7.40
C VAL A 187 16.46 -5.19 -8.79
N CYS A 188 17.53 -4.85 -9.53
CA CYS A 188 17.39 -4.29 -10.88
C CYS A 188 16.75 -5.28 -11.85
N GLY A 189 17.16 -6.55 -11.80
CA GLY A 189 16.57 -7.61 -12.62
C GLY A 189 15.10 -7.83 -12.32
N GLY A 190 14.71 -7.79 -11.05
CA GLY A 190 13.32 -7.83 -10.62
C GLY A 190 12.50 -6.66 -11.16
N CYS A 191 13.02 -5.44 -11.07
CA CYS A 191 12.36 -4.26 -11.62
C CYS A 191 12.18 -4.34 -13.15
N ILE A 192 13.23 -4.72 -13.87
CA ILE A 192 13.19 -4.85 -15.33
C ILE A 192 12.20 -5.94 -15.75
N PHE A 193 12.27 -7.12 -15.12
CA PHE A 193 11.38 -8.23 -15.42
C PHE A 193 9.91 -7.82 -15.27
N PHE A 194 9.57 -7.16 -14.15
CA PHE A 194 8.21 -6.69 -13.91
C PHE A 194 7.77 -5.59 -14.87
N SER A 195 8.66 -4.65 -15.19
CA SER A 195 8.37 -3.61 -16.18
C SER A 195 8.06 -4.21 -17.55
N MET A 196 8.86 -5.18 -17.99
CA MET A 196 8.63 -5.87 -19.29
C MET A 196 7.36 -6.73 -19.27
N TYR A 197 7.01 -7.32 -18.14
CA TYR A 197 5.80 -8.13 -18.02
C TYR A 197 4.52 -7.30 -18.07
N GLN A 198 4.57 -6.02 -17.64
CA GLN A 198 3.41 -5.12 -17.70
C GLN A 198 3.19 -4.48 -19.05
N THR A 199 4.22 -4.38 -19.88
CA THR A 199 4.15 -3.71 -21.19
C THR A 199 3.73 -4.66 -22.33
N ASN A 200 3.62 -5.96 -22.08
CA ASN A 200 3.11 -6.98 -22.99
C ASN A 200 1.71 -7.42 -22.56
#